data_f5cfa74dfdb2daeed468f985273c1006
#
_entry.id   f5cfa74dfdb2daeed468f985273c1006
#
_cell.length_a   1.000
_cell.length_b   1.000
_cell.length_c   1.000
_cell.angle_alpha   90.00
_cell.angle_beta   90.00
_cell.angle_gamma   90.00
#
_symmetry.space_group_name_H-M   'P 1'
#
loop_
_entity.id
_entity.type
_entity.pdbx_description
1 polymer ?
#
loop_
_entity_poly.entity_id
_entity_poly.type
_entity_poly.pdbx_seq_one_letter_code
_entity_poly.pdbx_strand_id
1 'polypeptide(L)'
;MDLLERLGLGGRRVLILHHDDLGLTHAQNGAYQALGLPTGSVMVPGAWASGVKGEDLGVHLVLTSEWPAPRMRPLTEGESLRDEAGYFPEGLEALWRKARAEEVERELKAQIQAAAKLFSPTHLDTHQGAVLRPDLAEVYLRLAEAYRLVPLVPE
;
A
#
# COMPACT_ATOMS: atom_id res chain seq x y z
N MET A 1 -2.27 -8.12 -29.46
CA MET A 1 -2.86 -9.21 -28.61
C MET A 1 -3.10 -8.59 -27.25
N ASP A 2 -4.36 -8.48 -26.88
CA ASP A 2 -4.84 -7.99 -25.59
C ASP A 2 -4.31 -8.86 -24.43
N LEU A 3 -4.18 -8.30 -23.23
CA LEU A 3 -3.71 -9.01 -22.04
C LEU A 3 -4.57 -10.26 -21.76
N LEU A 4 -5.89 -10.13 -21.86
CA LEU A 4 -6.81 -11.24 -21.63
C LEU A 4 -6.62 -12.37 -22.65
N GLU A 5 -6.35 -12.03 -23.91
CA GLU A 5 -6.01 -13.04 -24.94
C GLU A 5 -4.73 -13.79 -24.60
N ARG A 6 -3.68 -13.05 -24.14
CA ARG A 6 -2.40 -13.66 -23.73
C ARG A 6 -2.55 -14.61 -22.54
N LEU A 7 -3.52 -14.34 -21.66
CA LEU A 7 -3.85 -15.16 -20.49
C LEU A 7 -4.85 -16.28 -20.81
N GLY A 8 -5.27 -16.44 -22.09
CA GLY A 8 -6.30 -17.42 -22.47
C GLY A 8 -7.70 -17.09 -21.99
N LEU A 9 -7.94 -15.82 -21.61
CA LEU A 9 -9.20 -15.29 -21.06
C LEU A 9 -9.95 -14.40 -22.06
N GLY A 10 -9.54 -14.42 -23.33
CA GLY A 10 -10.15 -13.61 -24.38
C GLY A 10 -11.66 -13.78 -24.45
N GLY A 11 -12.41 -12.67 -24.61
CA GLY A 11 -13.87 -12.64 -24.63
C GLY A 11 -14.56 -12.87 -23.29
N ARG A 12 -13.82 -13.04 -22.19
CA ARG A 12 -14.36 -13.17 -20.83
C ARG A 12 -14.37 -11.84 -20.10
N ARG A 13 -15.31 -11.67 -19.18
CA ARG A 13 -15.24 -10.64 -18.13
C ARG A 13 -14.48 -11.24 -16.95
N VAL A 14 -13.44 -10.57 -16.50
CA VAL A 14 -12.58 -11.02 -15.40
C VAL A 14 -12.72 -10.04 -14.25
N LEU A 15 -12.84 -10.56 -13.03
CA LEU A 15 -12.90 -9.80 -11.80
C LEU A 15 -11.81 -10.32 -10.86
N ILE A 16 -11.03 -9.42 -10.29
CA ILE A 16 -10.11 -9.69 -9.19
C ILE A 16 -10.75 -9.14 -7.92
N LEU A 17 -11.01 -10.03 -6.95
CA LEU A 17 -11.45 -9.62 -5.62
C LEU A 17 -10.20 -9.37 -4.76
N HIS A 18 -9.94 -8.12 -4.47
CA HIS A 18 -8.79 -7.66 -3.71
C HIS A 18 -9.24 -7.03 -2.40
N HIS A 19 -8.49 -7.23 -1.32
CA HIS A 19 -8.76 -6.64 -0.01
C HIS A 19 -7.66 -5.66 0.39
N ASP A 20 -8.01 -4.39 0.47
CA ASP A 20 -7.13 -3.32 0.94
C ASP A 20 -7.02 -3.31 2.49
N ASP A 21 -6.12 -2.52 3.03
CA ASP A 21 -6.01 -2.18 4.45
C ASP A 21 -5.72 -3.35 5.39
N LEU A 22 -5.21 -4.47 4.90
CA LEU A 22 -4.77 -5.57 5.76
C LEU A 22 -3.65 -5.10 6.71
N GLY A 23 -3.66 -5.61 7.91
CA GLY A 23 -2.67 -5.24 8.92
C GLY A 23 -3.04 -4.02 9.76
N LEU A 24 -4.07 -3.27 9.41
CA LEU A 24 -4.55 -2.15 10.22
C LEU A 24 -5.22 -2.64 11.51
N THR A 25 -6.14 -3.60 11.38
CA THR A 25 -6.85 -4.20 12.53
C THR A 25 -6.89 -5.72 12.45
N HIS A 26 -7.01 -6.38 13.61
CA HIS A 26 -7.22 -7.82 13.67
C HIS A 26 -8.51 -8.27 12.98
N ALA A 27 -9.55 -7.45 13.06
CA ALA A 27 -10.85 -7.76 12.44
C ALA A 27 -10.76 -7.81 10.90
N GLN A 28 -10.01 -6.88 10.28
CA GLN A 28 -9.79 -6.90 8.83
C GLN A 28 -9.01 -8.14 8.39
N ASN A 29 -7.94 -8.50 9.12
CA ASN A 29 -7.20 -9.73 8.83
C ASN A 29 -8.10 -10.97 8.96
N GLY A 30 -8.96 -11.02 10.00
CA GLY A 30 -9.92 -12.08 10.20
C GLY A 30 -10.97 -12.18 9.09
N ALA A 31 -11.48 -11.04 8.63
CA ALA A 31 -12.44 -10.98 7.51
C ALA A 31 -11.82 -11.49 6.20
N TYR A 32 -10.60 -11.07 5.89
CA TYR A 32 -9.86 -11.54 4.72
C TYR A 32 -9.74 -13.06 4.70
N GLN A 33 -9.32 -13.66 5.84
CA GLN A 33 -9.20 -15.10 5.98
C GLN A 33 -10.57 -15.83 5.87
N ALA A 34 -11.59 -15.30 6.54
CA ALA A 34 -12.91 -15.91 6.57
C ALA A 34 -13.61 -15.88 5.21
N LEU A 35 -13.37 -14.86 4.40
CA LEU A 35 -13.92 -14.71 3.05
C LEU A 35 -13.13 -15.51 2.01
N GLY A 36 -11.92 -15.98 2.33
CA GLY A 36 -11.06 -16.71 1.39
C GLY A 36 -10.71 -15.89 0.16
N LEU A 37 -10.46 -14.59 0.33
CA LEU A 37 -10.15 -13.70 -0.79
C LEU A 37 -8.78 -14.06 -1.39
N PRO A 38 -8.65 -14.03 -2.73
CA PRO A 38 -7.46 -14.53 -3.41
C PRO A 38 -6.24 -13.63 -3.23
N THR A 39 -6.45 -12.32 -3.09
CA THR A 39 -5.38 -11.33 -3.00
C THR A 39 -5.75 -10.18 -2.06
N GLY A 40 -4.74 -9.50 -1.54
CA GLY A 40 -4.91 -8.31 -0.72
C GLY A 40 -3.60 -7.57 -0.50
N SER A 41 -3.67 -6.37 0.06
CA SER A 41 -2.50 -5.55 0.32
C SER A 41 -2.39 -5.11 1.77
N VAL A 42 -1.15 -5.08 2.28
CA VAL A 42 -0.83 -4.96 3.70
C VAL A 42 -0.25 -3.59 4.03
N MET A 43 -0.87 -2.88 4.95
CA MET A 43 -0.35 -1.69 5.60
C MET A 43 0.74 -2.08 6.61
N VAL A 44 2.00 -2.03 6.21
CA VAL A 44 3.10 -2.45 7.09
C VAL A 44 3.25 -1.61 8.36
N PRO A 45 2.98 -0.29 8.36
CA PRO A 45 2.92 0.49 9.59
C PRO A 45 1.78 0.12 10.54
N GLY A 46 0.84 -0.71 10.09
CA GLY A 46 -0.29 -1.18 10.88
C GLY A 46 0.12 -2.15 11.99
N ALA A 47 -0.52 -2.03 13.16
CA ALA A 47 -0.17 -2.81 14.34
C ALA A 47 -0.35 -4.34 14.18
N TRP A 48 -1.13 -4.77 13.19
CA TRP A 48 -1.47 -6.18 12.92
C TRP A 48 -0.85 -6.73 11.64
N ALA A 49 0.09 -5.98 11.01
CA ALA A 49 0.71 -6.37 9.74
C ALA A 49 1.39 -7.75 9.81
N SER A 50 2.09 -8.06 10.91
CA SER A 50 2.77 -9.36 11.09
C SER A 50 1.82 -10.54 11.24
N GLY A 51 0.53 -10.29 11.48
CA GLY A 51 -0.50 -11.32 11.60
C GLY A 51 -1.21 -11.65 10.28
N VAL A 52 -0.92 -10.95 9.20
CA VAL A 52 -1.53 -11.21 7.89
C VAL A 52 -0.94 -12.49 7.29
N LYS A 53 -1.83 -13.31 6.71
CA LYS A 53 -1.45 -14.53 5.98
C LYS A 53 -2.19 -14.56 4.65
N GLY A 54 -1.51 -14.90 3.59
CA GLY A 54 -2.05 -15.02 2.23
C GLY A 54 -0.96 -15.43 1.26
N GLU A 55 -1.37 -15.95 0.10
CA GLU A 55 -0.44 -16.39 -0.95
C GLU A 55 -0.08 -15.26 -1.90
N ASP A 56 -1.05 -14.39 -2.21
CA ASP A 56 -0.86 -13.23 -3.09
C ASP A 56 -1.10 -11.94 -2.30
N LEU A 57 -0.03 -11.43 -1.70
CA LEU A 57 -0.05 -10.23 -0.86
C LEU A 57 0.79 -9.11 -1.49
N GLY A 58 0.19 -7.93 -1.58
CA GLY A 58 0.86 -6.68 -1.95
C GLY A 58 1.23 -5.82 -0.76
N VAL A 59 1.93 -4.73 -1.01
CA VAL A 59 2.19 -3.68 -0.02
C VAL A 59 1.22 -2.53 -0.25
N HIS A 60 0.34 -2.28 0.72
CA HIS A 60 -0.54 -1.11 0.74
C HIS A 60 0.23 0.07 1.32
N LEU A 61 0.79 0.88 0.43
CA LEU A 61 1.67 1.99 0.80
C LEU A 61 0.90 3.11 1.48
N VAL A 62 1.29 3.45 2.69
CA VAL A 62 0.58 4.37 3.58
C VAL A 62 1.36 5.65 3.76
N LEU A 63 0.69 6.79 3.56
CA LEU A 63 1.20 8.14 3.84
C LEU A 63 0.20 9.00 4.61
N THR A 64 -0.98 8.45 4.93
CA THR A 64 -2.04 9.09 5.70
C THR A 64 -2.53 8.21 6.85
N SER A 65 -3.20 8.78 7.83
CA SER A 65 -3.77 8.06 8.97
C SER A 65 -5.04 8.78 9.45
N GLU A 66 -6.14 8.54 8.75
CA GLU A 66 -7.39 9.28 8.85
C GLU A 66 -8.26 8.91 10.06
N TRP A 67 -8.05 7.73 10.64
CA TRP A 67 -8.84 7.31 11.79
C TRP A 67 -8.28 7.84 13.12
N PRO A 68 -9.11 8.17 14.08
CA PRO A 68 -8.65 8.57 15.41
C PRO A 68 -7.92 7.44 16.15
N ALA A 69 -8.26 6.18 15.86
CA ALA A 69 -7.60 4.97 16.35
C ALA A 69 -7.92 3.76 15.47
N PRO A 70 -6.93 2.89 15.13
CA PRO A 70 -5.51 3.09 15.39
C PRO A 70 -4.89 4.12 14.45
N ARG A 71 -3.92 4.88 14.94
CA ARG A 71 -3.12 5.80 14.11
C ARG A 71 -1.78 5.18 13.75
N MET A 72 -1.31 5.44 12.54
CA MET A 72 -0.05 4.93 12.00
C MET A 72 1.05 5.99 12.00
N ARG A 73 2.27 5.55 12.26
CA ARG A 73 3.47 6.39 12.22
C ARG A 73 4.34 6.01 11.01
N PRO A 74 5.03 6.97 10.40
CA PRO A 74 6.10 6.66 9.44
C PRO A 74 7.15 5.73 10.06
N LEU A 75 7.68 4.82 9.26
CA LEU A 75 8.82 3.97 9.62
C LEU A 75 10.13 4.75 9.61
N THR A 76 10.15 5.92 8.98
CA THR A 76 11.33 6.78 8.83
C THR A 76 11.17 8.12 9.55
N GLU A 77 12.27 8.88 9.66
CA GLU A 77 12.30 10.19 10.34
C GLU A 77 11.90 11.38 9.46
N GLY A 78 11.09 11.17 8.42
CA GLY A 78 10.62 12.22 7.51
C GLY A 78 9.69 13.24 8.21
N GLU A 79 10.15 14.47 8.42
CA GLU A 79 9.35 15.52 9.07
C GLU A 79 8.13 15.93 8.24
N SER A 80 8.25 15.95 6.90
CA SER A 80 7.15 16.32 6.03
C SER A 80 6.01 15.27 5.99
N LEU A 81 6.24 14.10 6.57
CA LEU A 81 5.28 13.00 6.63
C LEU A 81 4.59 12.86 7.99
N ARG A 82 4.88 13.78 8.93
CA ARG A 82 4.34 13.71 10.30
C ARG A 82 3.48 14.92 10.64
N ASP A 83 2.44 14.67 11.43
CA ASP A 83 1.74 15.71 12.16
C ASP A 83 2.48 16.08 13.46
N GLU A 84 1.92 16.98 14.25
CA GLU A 84 2.50 17.44 15.52
C GLU A 84 2.65 16.33 16.56
N ALA A 85 1.85 15.25 16.48
CA ALA A 85 1.91 14.09 17.34
C ALA A 85 2.81 12.97 16.81
N GLY A 86 3.45 13.17 15.64
CA GLY A 86 4.38 12.25 15.02
C GLY A 86 3.72 11.10 14.24
N TYR A 87 2.44 11.23 13.91
CA TYR A 87 1.72 10.30 13.05
C TYR A 87 1.67 10.79 11.61
N PHE A 88 1.31 9.92 10.68
CA PHE A 88 0.94 10.36 9.34
C PHE A 88 -0.20 11.39 9.40
N PRO A 89 -0.27 12.35 8.46
CA PRO A 89 -1.38 13.30 8.37
C PRO A 89 -2.74 12.60 8.20
N GLU A 90 -3.82 13.24 8.66
CA GLU A 90 -5.16 12.66 8.58
C GLU A 90 -5.69 12.50 7.14
N GLY A 91 -5.16 13.24 6.17
CA GLY A 91 -5.67 13.14 4.81
C GLY A 91 -4.76 13.74 3.75
N LEU A 92 -5.16 13.54 2.50
CA LEU A 92 -4.39 13.89 1.31
C LEU A 92 -4.02 15.37 1.23
N GLU A 93 -4.93 16.27 1.57
CA GLU A 93 -4.65 17.71 1.50
C GLU A 93 -3.51 18.11 2.46
N ALA A 94 -3.55 17.60 3.69
CA ALA A 94 -2.51 17.87 4.70
C ALA A 94 -1.16 17.24 4.27
N LEU A 95 -1.18 16.03 3.72
CA LEU A 95 -0.02 15.36 3.18
C LEU A 95 0.58 16.15 2.02
N TRP A 96 -0.21 16.39 0.97
CA TRP A 96 0.28 16.96 -0.29
C TRP A 96 0.78 18.40 -0.16
N ARG A 97 0.30 19.14 0.85
CA ARG A 97 0.76 20.50 1.12
C ARG A 97 2.23 20.56 1.55
N LYS A 98 2.73 19.53 2.24
CA LYS A 98 4.06 19.55 2.85
C LYS A 98 4.98 18.39 2.46
N ALA A 99 4.44 17.30 1.90
CA ALA A 99 5.24 16.11 1.57
C ALA A 99 6.35 16.42 0.56
N ARG A 100 7.57 16.04 0.92
CA ARG A 100 8.77 16.14 0.09
C ARG A 100 9.05 14.78 -0.56
N ALA A 101 9.26 14.76 -1.87
CA ALA A 101 9.40 13.52 -2.65
C ALA A 101 10.53 12.60 -2.13
N GLU A 102 11.65 13.20 -1.66
CA GLU A 102 12.77 12.43 -1.12
C GLU A 102 12.43 11.73 0.21
N GLU A 103 11.58 12.35 1.03
CA GLU A 103 11.13 11.73 2.29
C GLU A 103 10.09 10.66 2.01
N VAL A 104 9.18 10.90 1.05
CA VAL A 104 8.23 9.90 0.56
C VAL A 104 8.98 8.69 0.01
N GLU A 105 9.99 8.88 -0.84
CA GLU A 105 10.76 7.77 -1.41
C GLU A 105 11.41 6.92 -0.31
N ARG A 106 12.04 7.55 0.69
CA ARG A 106 12.63 6.82 1.82
C ARG A 106 11.59 6.03 2.61
N GLU A 107 10.45 6.62 2.85
CA GLU A 107 9.35 5.98 3.60
C GLU A 107 8.75 4.80 2.83
N LEU A 108 8.39 4.99 1.57
CA LEU A 108 7.83 3.91 0.75
C LEU A 108 8.82 2.75 0.58
N LYS A 109 10.10 3.06 0.40
CA LYS A 109 11.17 2.05 0.37
C LYS A 109 11.25 1.29 1.69
N ALA A 110 11.15 1.97 2.83
CA ALA A 110 11.18 1.34 4.15
C ALA A 110 9.97 0.41 4.34
N GLN A 111 8.78 0.82 3.89
CA GLN A 111 7.57 0.00 3.94
C GLN A 111 7.71 -1.27 3.07
N ILE A 112 8.19 -1.16 1.84
CA ILE A 112 8.45 -2.31 0.96
C ILE A 112 9.46 -3.27 1.60
N GLN A 113 10.56 -2.75 2.13
CA GLN A 113 11.59 -3.56 2.80
C GLN A 113 11.09 -4.22 4.08
N ALA A 114 10.22 -3.57 4.82
CA ALA A 114 9.60 -4.14 6.01
C ALA A 114 8.60 -5.25 5.63
N ALA A 115 7.80 -5.05 4.58
CA ALA A 115 6.92 -6.07 4.03
C ALA A 115 7.69 -7.32 3.61
N ALA A 116 8.81 -7.16 2.91
CA ALA A 116 9.65 -8.27 2.44
C ALA A 116 10.26 -9.12 3.56
N LYS A 117 10.24 -8.64 4.82
CA LYS A 117 10.62 -9.43 6.00
C LYS A 117 9.46 -10.25 6.57
N LEU A 118 8.23 -9.91 6.21
CA LEU A 118 7.01 -10.56 6.70
C LEU A 118 6.46 -11.57 5.70
N PHE A 119 6.51 -11.24 4.41
CA PHE A 119 6.00 -12.05 3.29
C PHE A 119 6.75 -11.70 2.00
N SER A 120 6.46 -12.43 0.91
CA SER A 120 6.99 -12.11 -0.42
C SER A 120 5.97 -11.26 -1.19
N PRO A 121 6.15 -9.92 -1.26
CA PRO A 121 5.17 -9.05 -1.91
C PRO A 121 5.15 -9.29 -3.43
N THR A 122 3.96 -9.24 -4.02
CA THR A 122 3.72 -9.45 -5.46
C THR A 122 3.39 -8.15 -6.19
N HIS A 123 2.76 -7.20 -5.49
CA HIS A 123 2.28 -5.95 -6.06
C HIS A 123 2.36 -4.79 -5.05
N LEU A 124 2.18 -3.59 -5.58
CA LEU A 124 2.05 -2.36 -4.80
C LEU A 124 0.71 -1.71 -5.10
N ASP A 125 0.08 -1.18 -4.10
CA ASP A 125 -0.99 -0.21 -4.23
C ASP A 125 -0.82 0.92 -3.22
N THR A 126 -1.77 1.83 -3.10
CA THR A 126 -1.62 3.03 -2.31
C THR A 126 -2.88 3.39 -1.56
N HIS A 127 -2.76 3.50 -0.25
CA HIS A 127 -3.85 3.95 0.61
C HIS A 127 -4.33 5.34 0.20
N GLN A 128 -5.64 5.49 -0.01
CA GLN A 128 -6.30 6.73 -0.43
C GLN A 128 -5.75 7.37 -1.73
N GLY A 129 -4.95 6.66 -2.52
CA GLY A 129 -4.28 7.28 -3.67
C GLY A 129 -3.20 8.31 -3.28
N ALA A 130 -2.60 8.17 -2.10
CA ALA A 130 -1.68 9.16 -1.54
C ALA A 130 -0.48 9.49 -2.45
N VAL A 131 -0.06 8.54 -3.29
CA VAL A 131 1.06 8.71 -4.24
C VAL A 131 0.63 9.28 -5.59
N LEU A 132 -0.65 9.62 -5.82
CA LEU A 132 -1.14 10.08 -7.13
C LEU A 132 -0.85 11.57 -7.44
N ARG A 133 -0.21 12.31 -6.53
CA ARG A 133 0.41 13.60 -6.87
C ARG A 133 1.53 13.33 -7.89
N PRO A 134 1.66 14.07 -9.00
CA PRO A 134 2.52 13.71 -10.14
C PRO A 134 3.97 13.36 -9.76
N ASP A 135 4.61 14.16 -8.92
CA ASP A 135 5.98 13.92 -8.44
C ASP A 135 6.11 12.68 -7.55
N LEU A 136 5.06 12.34 -6.80
CA LEU A 136 5.02 11.12 -5.97
C LEU A 136 4.70 9.88 -6.78
N ALA A 137 3.90 10.01 -7.85
CA ALA A 137 3.61 8.93 -8.77
C ALA A 137 4.88 8.45 -9.51
N GLU A 138 5.79 9.37 -9.86
CA GLU A 138 7.10 9.00 -10.40
C GLU A 138 7.93 8.17 -9.40
N VAL A 139 7.92 8.55 -8.12
CA VAL A 139 8.57 7.78 -7.04
C VAL A 139 7.96 6.38 -6.93
N TYR A 140 6.64 6.30 -6.91
CA TYR A 140 5.90 5.04 -6.81
C TYR A 140 6.24 4.06 -7.94
N LEU A 141 6.17 4.53 -9.19
CA LEU A 141 6.47 3.70 -10.37
C LEU A 141 7.93 3.26 -10.40
N ARG A 142 8.87 4.15 -10.06
CA ARG A 142 10.30 3.82 -9.98
C ARG A 142 10.59 2.77 -8.91
N LEU A 143 9.93 2.83 -7.76
CA LEU A 143 10.06 1.81 -6.72
C LEU A 143 9.44 0.47 -7.15
N ALA A 144 8.28 0.49 -7.81
CA ALA A 144 7.65 -0.72 -8.35
C ALA A 144 8.61 -1.43 -9.31
N GLU A 145 9.24 -0.71 -10.23
CA GLU A 145 10.24 -1.26 -11.15
C GLU A 145 11.47 -1.80 -10.41
N ALA A 146 12.05 -1.02 -9.49
CA ALA A 146 13.25 -1.39 -8.75
C ALA A 146 13.07 -2.68 -7.92
N TYR A 147 11.88 -2.88 -7.36
CA TYR A 147 11.53 -4.06 -6.57
C TYR A 147 10.84 -5.16 -7.39
N ARG A 148 10.59 -4.93 -8.68
CA ARG A 148 9.88 -5.86 -9.60
C ARG A 148 8.48 -6.23 -9.09
N LEU A 149 7.77 -5.26 -8.56
CA LEU A 149 6.41 -5.40 -8.08
C LEU A 149 5.43 -4.77 -9.09
N VAL A 150 4.26 -5.36 -9.23
CA VAL A 150 3.22 -4.85 -10.13
C VAL A 150 2.56 -3.63 -9.47
N PRO A 151 2.66 -2.41 -10.05
CA PRO A 151 1.94 -1.26 -9.50
C PRO A 151 0.46 -1.32 -9.88
N LEU A 152 -0.43 -1.14 -8.92
CA LEU A 152 -1.83 -0.87 -9.20
C LEU A 152 -2.01 0.64 -9.41
N VAL A 153 -2.47 1.01 -10.58
CA VAL A 153 -2.75 2.41 -10.96
C VAL A 153 -4.18 2.51 -11.45
N PRO A 154 -4.93 3.56 -11.06
CA PRO A 154 -6.25 3.80 -11.61
C PRO A 154 -6.15 4.15 -13.10
N GLU A 155 -7.22 3.84 -13.85
CA GLU A 155 -7.38 4.24 -15.26
C GLU A 155 -7.56 5.75 -15.41
#